data_68d565faa1c4617e594b905a60bffdbc
#
_entry.id   68d565faa1c4617e594b905a60bffdbc
#
_cell.length_a   1.000
_cell.length_b   1.000
_cell.length_c   1.000
_cell.angle_alpha   90.00
_cell.angle_beta   90.00
_cell.angle_gamma   90.00
#
_symmetry.space_group_name_H-M   'P 1'
#
loop_
_entity.id
_entity.type
_entity.pdbx_description
1 polymer ?
#
loop_
_entity_poly.entity_id
_entity_poly.type
_entity_poly.pdbx_seq_one_letter_code
_entity_poly.pdbx_strand_id
1 'polypeptide(L)'
;RYQPGDYPKALMLTYARAISRQDLLSATTDEWQRLGLGSETQRQQWLQQLAGFWPDVAAGDRLTFYVDAQGHGHFWWQDRHLGTLADPHFSSAFLAIWLADNSRDPALTRRLRGQL
;
A
#
# COMPACT_ATOMS: atom_id res chain seq x y z
N ARG A 1 -16.10 3.74 -7.84
CA ARG A 1 -15.29 4.89 -7.51
C ARG A 1 -14.77 4.80 -6.09
N TYR A 2 -13.48 5.01 -5.92
CA TYR A 2 -12.87 4.93 -4.61
C TYR A 2 -13.28 6.11 -3.73
N GLN A 3 -13.65 5.81 -2.48
CA GLN A 3 -13.91 6.82 -1.45
C GLN A 3 -13.16 6.40 -0.19
N PRO A 4 -12.32 7.28 0.40
CA PRO A 4 -11.64 6.96 1.64
C PRO A 4 -12.65 6.60 2.74
N GLY A 5 -12.34 5.57 3.49
CA GLY A 5 -13.22 5.11 4.56
C GLY A 5 -14.25 4.07 4.17
N ASP A 6 -14.35 3.73 2.88
CA ASP A 6 -15.21 2.63 2.45
C ASP A 6 -14.50 1.30 2.70
N TYR A 7 -14.99 0.53 3.63
CA TYR A 7 -14.42 -0.76 3.99
C TYR A 7 -15.48 -1.85 3.91
N PRO A 8 -15.06 -3.10 3.64
CA PRO A 8 -13.72 -3.60 3.34
C PRO A 8 -13.27 -3.30 1.91
N LYS A 9 -11.96 -3.28 1.69
CA LYS A 9 -11.36 -3.08 0.37
C LYS A 9 -10.19 -4.03 0.19
N ALA A 10 -9.93 -4.38 -1.07
CA ALA A 10 -8.76 -5.17 -1.42
C ALA A 10 -8.04 -4.51 -2.59
N LEU A 11 -6.71 -4.50 -2.53
CA LEU A 11 -5.85 -3.95 -3.56
C LEU A 11 -4.80 -5.02 -3.88
N MET A 12 -4.73 -5.44 -5.13
CA MET A 12 -3.78 -6.47 -5.56
C MET A 12 -2.74 -5.84 -6.46
N LEU A 13 -1.48 -5.95 -6.07
CA LEU A 13 -0.35 -5.36 -6.79
C LEU A 13 0.47 -6.49 -7.39
N THR A 14 0.62 -6.50 -8.71
CA THR A 14 1.50 -7.45 -9.39
C THR A 14 2.71 -6.68 -9.90
N TYR A 15 3.90 -7.17 -9.59
CA TYR A 15 5.13 -6.47 -9.92
C TYR A 15 5.71 -7.00 -11.22
N ALA A 16 6.11 -6.09 -12.11
CA ALA A 16 6.67 -6.44 -13.39
C ALA A 16 8.18 -6.69 -13.33
N ARG A 17 8.82 -6.31 -12.22
CA ARG A 17 10.26 -6.44 -12.04
C ARG A 17 10.58 -6.62 -10.55
N ALA A 18 11.80 -7.03 -10.27
CA ALA A 18 12.27 -7.15 -8.90
C ALA A 18 12.42 -5.76 -8.27
N ILE A 19 11.95 -5.60 -7.03
CA ILE A 19 12.06 -4.36 -6.26
C ILE A 19 12.42 -4.77 -4.83
N SER A 20 13.47 -4.16 -4.29
CA SER A 20 13.86 -4.45 -2.92
C SER A 20 12.86 -3.86 -1.92
N ARG A 21 12.82 -4.47 -0.72
CA ARG A 21 12.00 -3.93 0.36
C ARG A 21 12.35 -2.46 0.64
N GLN A 22 13.63 -2.13 0.62
CA GLN A 22 14.08 -0.77 0.88
C GLN A 22 13.49 0.21 -0.14
N ASP A 23 13.50 -0.17 -1.41
CA ASP A 23 12.92 0.67 -2.47
C ASP A 23 11.41 0.79 -2.34
N LEU A 24 10.73 -0.29 -1.94
CA LEU A 24 9.28 -0.24 -1.68
C LEU A 24 8.96 0.73 -0.55
N LEU A 25 9.74 0.68 0.52
CA LEU A 25 9.53 1.57 1.67
C LEU A 25 9.80 3.03 1.30
N SER A 26 10.88 3.27 0.57
CA SER A 26 11.25 4.62 0.13
C SER A 26 10.18 5.22 -0.77
N ALA A 27 9.71 4.46 -1.74
CA ALA A 27 8.67 4.93 -2.65
C ALA A 27 7.37 5.24 -1.90
N THR A 28 7.05 4.41 -0.92
CA THR A 28 5.83 4.60 -0.13
C THR A 28 5.89 5.89 0.68
N THR A 29 6.99 6.13 1.39
CA THR A 29 7.12 7.35 2.19
C THR A 29 7.16 8.60 1.32
N ASP A 30 7.81 8.51 0.14
CA ASP A 30 7.86 9.63 -0.79
C ASP A 30 6.46 10.03 -1.25
N GLU A 31 5.61 9.04 -1.54
CA GLU A 31 4.24 9.31 -1.95
C GLU A 31 3.41 9.90 -0.82
N TRP A 32 3.57 9.41 0.40
CA TRP A 32 2.86 9.99 1.55
C TRP A 32 3.24 11.45 1.76
N GLN A 33 4.53 11.77 1.62
CA GLN A 33 5.01 13.14 1.76
C GLN A 33 4.44 14.04 0.67
N ARG A 34 4.47 13.54 -0.56
CA ARG A 34 3.94 14.29 -1.71
C ARG A 34 2.44 14.58 -1.57
N LEU A 35 1.69 13.59 -1.06
CA LEU A 35 0.25 13.72 -0.89
C LEU A 35 -0.15 14.41 0.41
N GLY A 36 0.82 14.66 1.30
CA GLY A 36 0.54 15.30 2.59
C GLY A 36 -0.20 14.40 3.55
N LEU A 37 0.05 13.09 3.50
CA LEU A 37 -0.68 12.11 4.30
C LEU A 37 0.12 11.72 5.54
N GLY A 38 -0.56 11.77 6.70
CA GLY A 38 0.04 11.40 7.96
C GLY A 38 1.05 12.42 8.47
N SER A 39 1.34 12.37 9.76
CA SER A 39 2.43 13.15 10.35
C SER A 39 3.75 12.41 10.12
N GLU A 40 4.87 13.09 10.33
CA GLU A 40 6.18 12.46 10.22
C GLU A 40 6.28 11.27 11.19
N THR A 41 5.81 11.45 12.42
CA THR A 41 5.83 10.38 13.42
C THR A 41 4.99 9.18 12.98
N GLN A 42 3.78 9.43 12.45
CA GLN A 42 2.93 8.35 11.94
C GLN A 42 3.60 7.61 10.80
N ARG A 43 4.17 8.35 9.84
CA ARG A 43 4.84 7.72 8.69
C ARG A 43 5.99 6.83 9.13
N GLN A 44 6.79 7.29 10.09
CA GLN A 44 7.90 6.51 10.61
C GLN A 44 7.43 5.23 11.30
N GLN A 45 6.35 5.31 12.09
CA GLN A 45 5.79 4.14 12.74
C GLN A 45 5.28 3.12 11.72
N TRP A 46 4.59 3.60 10.69
CA TRP A 46 4.08 2.73 9.64
C TRP A 46 5.21 2.05 8.87
N LEU A 47 6.24 2.81 8.51
CA LEU A 47 7.40 2.25 7.80
C LEU A 47 8.11 1.19 8.63
N GLN A 48 8.24 1.43 9.92
CA GLN A 48 8.89 0.49 10.82
C GLN A 48 8.14 -0.84 10.87
N GLN A 49 6.82 -0.79 10.92
CA GLN A 49 6.00 -2.00 10.89
C GLN A 49 6.09 -2.71 9.55
N LEU A 50 6.01 -1.96 8.45
CA LEU A 50 6.14 -2.54 7.11
C LEU A 50 7.50 -3.20 6.92
N ALA A 51 8.56 -2.57 7.39
CA ALA A 51 9.91 -3.13 7.28
C ALA A 51 10.04 -4.46 8.01
N GLY A 52 9.18 -4.70 9.00
CA GLY A 52 9.19 -5.94 9.76
C GLY A 52 8.60 -7.13 9.02
N PHE A 53 7.80 -6.91 7.97
CA PHE A 53 7.17 -8.03 7.29
C PHE A 53 7.11 -7.94 5.76
N TRP A 54 7.38 -6.78 5.15
CA TRP A 54 7.42 -6.71 3.69
C TRP A 54 8.64 -7.45 3.16
N PRO A 55 8.50 -8.25 2.08
CA PRO A 55 9.63 -8.94 1.45
C PRO A 55 10.25 -8.09 0.36
N ASP A 56 11.41 -8.50 -0.14
CA ASP A 56 11.82 -8.11 -1.48
C ASP A 56 10.89 -8.82 -2.47
N VAL A 57 10.44 -8.12 -3.49
CA VAL A 57 9.56 -8.73 -4.49
C VAL A 57 10.33 -9.01 -5.77
N ALA A 58 9.92 -10.05 -6.48
CA ALA A 58 10.48 -10.43 -7.77
C ALA A 58 9.44 -10.19 -8.87
N ALA A 59 9.89 -10.22 -10.12
CA ALA A 59 8.99 -10.10 -11.26
C ALA A 59 7.94 -11.22 -11.18
N GLY A 60 6.68 -10.84 -11.32
CA GLY A 60 5.55 -11.76 -11.24
C GLY A 60 4.99 -11.95 -9.83
N ASP A 61 5.64 -11.42 -8.81
CA ASP A 61 5.11 -11.52 -7.44
C ASP A 61 3.87 -10.67 -7.28
N ARG A 62 2.96 -11.17 -6.42
CA ARG A 62 1.71 -10.49 -6.13
C ARG A 62 1.65 -10.16 -4.64
N LEU A 63 1.43 -8.88 -4.35
CA LEU A 63 1.22 -8.41 -2.99
C LEU A 63 -0.23 -7.96 -2.89
N THR A 64 -0.96 -8.48 -1.92
CA THR A 64 -2.35 -8.12 -1.72
C THR A 64 -2.48 -7.36 -0.41
N PHE A 65 -3.17 -6.23 -0.47
CA PHE A 65 -3.52 -5.45 0.70
C PHE A 65 -5.03 -5.49 0.86
N TYR A 66 -5.47 -5.99 2.00
CA TYR A 66 -6.90 -6.09 2.31
C TYR A 66 -7.22 -5.28 3.56
N VAL A 67 -8.29 -4.48 3.49
CA VAL A 67 -8.76 -3.71 4.63
C VAL A 67 -10.06 -4.32 5.10
N ASP A 68 -10.10 -4.72 6.36
CA ASP A 68 -11.28 -5.36 6.94
C ASP A 68 -12.32 -4.31 7.40
N ALA A 69 -13.41 -4.80 8.00
CA ALA A 69 -14.52 -3.93 8.41
C ALA A 69 -14.14 -2.94 9.51
N GLN A 70 -13.09 -3.24 10.27
CA GLN A 70 -12.58 -2.34 11.31
C GLN A 70 -11.54 -1.34 10.78
N GLY A 71 -11.20 -1.42 9.50
CA GLY A 71 -10.19 -0.57 8.90
C GLY A 71 -8.76 -1.05 9.10
N HIS A 72 -8.57 -2.27 9.57
CA HIS A 72 -7.24 -2.84 9.76
C HIS A 72 -6.71 -3.38 8.44
N GLY A 73 -5.44 -3.10 8.13
CA GLY A 73 -4.82 -3.52 6.88
C GLY A 73 -4.03 -4.80 7.01
N HIS A 74 -4.31 -5.74 6.11
CA HIS A 74 -3.65 -7.04 6.08
C HIS A 74 -2.86 -7.16 4.79
N PHE A 75 -1.59 -7.58 4.89
CA PHE A 75 -0.74 -7.80 3.73
C PHE A 75 -0.52 -9.29 3.48
N TRP A 76 -0.64 -9.68 2.23
CA TRP A 76 -0.39 -11.04 1.76
C TRP A 76 0.61 -10.99 0.61
N TRP A 77 1.57 -11.91 0.61
CA TRP A 77 2.53 -12.10 -0.47
C TRP A 77 2.24 -13.47 -1.07
N GLN A 78 1.76 -13.51 -2.32
CA GLN A 78 1.19 -14.72 -2.88
C GLN A 78 0.10 -15.23 -1.91
N ASP A 79 0.19 -16.45 -1.42
CA ASP A 79 -0.77 -17.02 -0.49
C ASP A 79 -0.38 -16.90 0.98
N ARG A 80 0.72 -16.18 1.27
CA ARG A 80 1.25 -16.07 2.63
C ARG A 80 0.83 -14.77 3.28
N HIS A 81 0.23 -14.86 4.45
CA HIS A 81 -0.06 -13.69 5.26
C HIS A 81 1.24 -13.13 5.84
N LEU A 82 1.50 -11.86 5.60
CA LEU A 82 2.73 -11.21 6.06
C LEU A 82 2.55 -10.51 7.38
N GLY A 83 1.48 -9.75 7.54
CA GLY A 83 1.27 -9.00 8.76
C GLY A 83 0.03 -8.13 8.69
N THR A 84 -0.32 -7.53 9.81
CA THR A 84 -1.49 -6.67 9.94
C THR A 84 -1.09 -5.35 10.59
N LEU A 85 -1.60 -4.25 10.04
CA LEU A 85 -1.52 -2.93 10.65
C LEU A 85 -2.90 -2.56 11.16
N ALA A 86 -3.05 -2.54 12.48
CA ALA A 86 -4.33 -2.25 13.13
C ALA A 86 -4.52 -0.74 13.28
N ASP A 87 -4.45 -0.02 12.16
CA ASP A 87 -4.53 1.45 12.13
C ASP A 87 -5.31 1.87 10.88
N PRO A 88 -6.58 2.31 11.06
CA PRO A 88 -7.38 2.77 9.92
C PRO A 88 -6.76 3.96 9.19
N HIS A 89 -5.99 4.81 9.88
CA HIS A 89 -5.32 5.93 9.22
C HIS A 89 -4.27 5.44 8.25
N PHE A 90 -3.52 4.39 8.62
CA PHE A 90 -2.58 3.76 7.70
C PHE A 90 -3.30 3.21 6.48
N SER A 91 -4.39 2.50 6.69
CA SER A 91 -5.13 1.87 5.60
C SER A 91 -5.59 2.91 4.59
N SER A 92 -6.15 4.03 5.06
CA SER A 92 -6.56 5.13 4.18
C SER A 92 -5.37 5.75 3.46
N ALA A 93 -4.26 5.98 4.16
CA ALA A 93 -3.07 6.59 3.58
C ALA A 93 -2.44 5.67 2.53
N PHE A 94 -2.41 4.37 2.79
CA PHE A 94 -1.83 3.42 1.83
C PHE A 94 -2.67 3.32 0.56
N LEU A 95 -3.98 3.19 0.71
CA LEU A 95 -4.87 3.13 -0.44
C LEU A 95 -4.82 4.41 -1.26
N ALA A 96 -4.65 5.56 -0.62
CA ALA A 96 -4.61 6.84 -1.31
C ALA A 96 -3.44 6.94 -2.30
N ILE A 97 -2.31 6.26 -2.01
CA ILE A 97 -1.16 6.26 -2.93
C ILE A 97 -1.56 5.76 -4.31
N TRP A 98 -2.39 4.70 -4.34
CA TRP A 98 -2.69 3.99 -5.57
C TRP A 98 -4.00 4.44 -6.22
N LEU A 99 -4.92 4.95 -5.41
CA LEU A 99 -6.29 5.20 -5.86
C LEU A 99 -6.65 6.68 -5.93
N ALA A 100 -5.84 7.56 -5.37
CA ALA A 100 -6.10 9.00 -5.41
C ALA A 100 -5.83 9.56 -6.81
N ASP A 101 -6.64 10.53 -7.23
CA ASP A 101 -6.50 11.13 -8.55
C ASP A 101 -5.20 11.91 -8.72
N ASN A 102 -4.59 12.35 -7.62
CA ASN A 102 -3.34 13.11 -7.64
C ASN A 102 -2.11 12.25 -7.39
N SER A 103 -2.19 10.95 -7.59
CA SER A 103 -1.03 10.07 -7.44
C SER A 103 0.02 10.41 -8.50
N ARG A 104 1.28 10.10 -8.18
CA ARG A 104 2.43 10.46 -9.02
C ARG A 104 2.35 9.85 -10.41
N ASP A 105 1.91 8.60 -10.50
CA ASP A 105 1.90 7.84 -11.74
C ASP A 105 0.46 7.46 -12.07
N PRO A 106 -0.23 8.26 -12.91
CA PRO A 106 -1.61 7.93 -13.26
C PRO A 106 -1.75 6.59 -13.98
N ALA A 107 -0.75 6.20 -14.78
CA ALA A 107 -0.80 4.92 -15.46
C ALA A 107 -0.74 3.77 -14.47
N LEU A 108 0.16 3.85 -13.50
CA LEU A 108 0.26 2.85 -12.45
C LEU A 108 -1.03 2.79 -11.62
N THR A 109 -1.57 3.95 -11.28
CA THR A 109 -2.82 4.02 -10.52
C THR A 109 -3.96 3.34 -11.28
N ARG A 110 -4.08 3.59 -12.59
CA ARG A 110 -5.11 2.95 -13.39
C ARG A 110 -4.95 1.43 -13.44
N ARG A 111 -3.72 0.95 -13.55
CA ARG A 111 -3.45 -0.49 -13.54
C ARG A 111 -3.91 -1.12 -12.24
N LEU A 112 -3.64 -0.46 -11.12
CA LEU A 112 -4.00 -0.98 -9.81
C LEU A 112 -5.50 -0.94 -9.56
N ARG A 113 -6.22 -0.05 -10.26
CA ARG A 113 -7.67 -0.02 -10.22
C ARG A 113 -8.32 -1.07 -11.14
N GLY A 114 -7.51 -1.81 -11.89
CA GLY A 114 -8.03 -2.79 -12.83
C GLY A 114 -8.55 -2.19 -14.12
N GLN A 115 -8.03 -1.05 -14.54
CA GLN A 115 -8.49 -0.33 -15.73
C GLN A 115 -7.60 -0.56 -16.95
N LEU A 116 -6.62 -1.42 -16.84
CA LEU A 116 -5.75 -1.76 -17.96
C LEU A 116 -5.82 -3.23 -18.27
#